data_fa2d72964b7faa4d78c95986d4018683
#
_entry.id   fa2d72964b7faa4d78c95986d4018683
#
_cell.length_a   1.000
_cell.length_b   1.000
_cell.length_c   1.000
_cell.angle_alpha   90.00
_cell.angle_beta   90.00
_cell.angle_gamma   90.00
#
_symmetry.space_group_name_H-M   'P 1'
#
loop_
_entity.id
_entity.type
_entity.pdbx_description
1 polymer ?
#
loop_
_entity_poly.entity_id
_entity_poly.type
_entity_poly.pdbx_seq_one_letter_code
_entity_poly.pdbx_strand_id
1 'polypeptide(L)'
;MMKKQKTQTKYGSVGGQALMEGIMMNGPEGKAMALRMPDGSISVEKKTFNSIKDKNKFFALPMIRGIVNFVEALIFGYKCLMESAEKTGMDLGEEEENMSKLDRWITDHFGEKMMNVIGSISMVLGFALAFALFVWMPSFLFDLINKWTGEHISMLRTIFEGLLRIIIFVVYMVAVSKMKEIKRVYMYHGAEHKSIFCYESGEEMTVENVRKQSRFHPRCGTSFIFVMIILSILVSSLVALAFPALTHIRPVWICVKVLIMPIVMGLGYEFIRYAGRHDNLFVKILSAPGLWMQRITTAEPDDSMIEVGIAAINAVVPHPEEKKENIEEVGETENISEENGEEN
;
A
#
# COMPACT_ATOMS: atom_id res chain seq x y z
N MET A 1 38.55 16.35 14.43
CA MET A 1 37.06 16.29 14.43
C MET A 1 36.59 16.32 12.97
N MET A 2 36.43 15.19 12.35
CA MET A 2 35.89 15.09 10.99
C MET A 2 34.36 15.31 11.06
N LYS A 3 33.89 16.39 10.43
CA LYS A 3 32.45 16.58 10.17
C LYS A 3 31.98 15.43 9.30
N LYS A 4 31.15 14.48 9.82
CA LYS A 4 30.37 13.58 9.01
C LYS A 4 29.54 14.43 8.04
N GLN A 5 29.92 14.44 6.78
CA GLN A 5 29.02 14.89 5.71
C GLN A 5 27.74 14.04 5.85
N LYS A 6 26.66 14.68 6.27
CA LYS A 6 25.32 14.14 6.10
C LYS A 6 25.09 14.05 4.60
N THR A 7 25.36 12.88 4.03
CA THR A 7 24.84 12.51 2.73
C THR A 7 23.34 12.78 2.81
N GLN A 8 22.82 13.67 1.97
CA GLN A 8 21.39 13.89 1.85
C GLN A 8 20.81 12.58 1.31
N THR A 9 20.44 11.69 2.21
CA THR A 9 19.67 10.50 1.89
C THR A 9 18.42 10.96 1.17
N LYS A 10 18.17 10.44 -0.03
CA LYS A 10 16.96 10.70 -0.82
C LYS A 10 15.76 10.07 -0.13
N TYR A 11 15.35 10.64 1.01
CA TYR A 11 14.16 10.22 1.73
C TYR A 11 12.97 10.22 0.76
N GLY A 12 12.32 9.07 0.60
CA GLY A 12 11.09 8.94 -0.17
C GLY A 12 11.23 8.55 -1.64
N SER A 13 12.40 8.12 -2.10
CA SER A 13 12.58 7.66 -3.48
C SER A 13 12.15 6.22 -3.73
N VAL A 14 12.04 5.40 -2.69
CA VAL A 14 11.70 3.98 -2.77
C VAL A 14 10.47 3.68 -1.94
N GLY A 15 9.61 2.82 -2.44
CA GLY A 15 8.44 2.28 -1.75
C GLY A 15 8.02 0.99 -2.43
N GLY A 16 7.26 0.14 -1.74
CA GLY A 16 6.92 -1.16 -2.27
C GLY A 16 5.54 -1.66 -1.87
N GLN A 17 5.34 -2.93 -2.15
CA GLN A 17 4.17 -3.71 -1.77
C GLN A 17 4.60 -5.17 -1.61
N ALA A 18 4.25 -5.76 -0.47
CA ALA A 18 4.39 -7.19 -0.29
C ALA A 18 3.43 -7.97 -1.20
N LEU A 19 3.91 -9.06 -1.74
CA LEU A 19 3.19 -9.99 -2.63
C LEU A 19 3.21 -11.39 -2.03
N MET A 20 2.61 -12.33 -2.71
CA MET A 20 2.76 -13.76 -2.39
C MET A 20 4.16 -14.20 -2.80
N GLU A 21 4.92 -14.74 -1.84
CA GLU A 21 6.32 -15.16 -2.00
C GLU A 21 7.22 -14.09 -2.63
N GLY A 22 6.92 -12.79 -2.39
CA GLY A 22 7.68 -11.74 -3.03
C GLY A 22 7.38 -10.31 -2.61
N ILE A 23 8.06 -9.40 -3.30
CA ILE A 23 7.99 -7.96 -3.07
C ILE A 23 8.01 -7.24 -4.43
N MET A 24 7.09 -6.31 -4.63
CA MET A 24 7.16 -5.31 -5.69
C MET A 24 7.76 -4.03 -5.12
N MET A 25 8.79 -3.50 -5.75
CA MET A 25 9.41 -2.21 -5.42
C MET A 25 9.21 -1.20 -6.53
N ASN A 26 9.10 0.07 -6.13
CA ASN A 26 9.07 1.22 -7.01
C ASN A 26 10.17 2.18 -6.57
N GLY A 27 11.06 2.53 -7.47
CA GLY A 27 12.22 3.37 -7.20
C GLY A 27 12.57 4.30 -8.36
N PRO A 28 13.73 4.96 -8.30
CA PRO A 28 14.19 5.89 -9.33
C PRO A 28 14.31 5.27 -10.74
N GLU A 29 14.69 3.98 -10.82
CA GLU A 29 14.86 3.26 -12.09
C GLU A 29 13.60 2.52 -12.56
N GLY A 30 12.45 2.80 -11.94
CA GLY A 30 11.17 2.22 -12.31
C GLY A 30 10.60 1.27 -11.27
N LYS A 31 9.88 0.26 -11.73
CA LYS A 31 9.23 -0.73 -10.87
C LYS A 31 9.78 -2.12 -11.18
N ALA A 32 9.98 -2.92 -10.14
CA ALA A 32 10.38 -4.32 -10.27
C ALA A 32 9.61 -5.20 -9.28
N MET A 33 9.37 -6.43 -9.67
CA MET A 33 8.80 -7.47 -8.86
C MET A 33 9.86 -8.55 -8.66
N ALA A 34 10.18 -8.88 -7.42
CA ALA A 34 11.06 -9.99 -7.06
C ALA A 34 10.25 -11.06 -6.34
N LEU A 35 10.34 -12.29 -6.79
CA LEU A 35 9.60 -13.44 -6.28
C LEU A 35 10.56 -14.57 -5.91
N ARG A 36 10.26 -15.29 -4.82
CA ARG A 36 10.88 -16.59 -4.51
C ARG A 36 10.11 -17.67 -5.27
N MET A 37 10.77 -18.29 -6.22
CA MET A 37 10.19 -19.37 -7.02
C MET A 37 10.15 -20.69 -6.24
N PRO A 38 9.31 -21.66 -6.65
CA PRO A 38 9.23 -22.98 -5.98
C PRO A 38 10.53 -23.76 -5.96
N ASP A 39 11.42 -23.54 -6.93
CA ASP A 39 12.76 -24.14 -7.00
C ASP A 39 13.78 -23.48 -6.05
N GLY A 40 13.35 -22.45 -5.30
CA GLY A 40 14.18 -21.68 -4.38
C GLY A 40 14.96 -20.52 -5.04
N SER A 41 14.91 -20.36 -6.35
CA SER A 41 15.53 -19.22 -7.06
C SER A 41 14.76 -17.91 -6.80
N ILE A 42 15.42 -16.77 -7.06
CA ILE A 42 14.77 -15.45 -7.04
C ILE A 42 14.60 -14.98 -8.48
N SER A 43 13.35 -14.82 -8.91
CA SER A 43 13.00 -14.19 -10.18
C SER A 43 12.81 -12.70 -9.98
N VAL A 44 13.46 -11.86 -10.81
CA VAL A 44 13.34 -10.41 -10.78
C VAL A 44 12.87 -9.90 -12.14
N GLU A 45 11.73 -9.20 -12.15
CA GLU A 45 11.13 -8.68 -13.38
C GLU A 45 10.88 -7.18 -13.28
N LYS A 46 11.39 -6.41 -14.24
CA LYS A 46 11.04 -4.99 -14.37
C LYS A 46 9.61 -4.86 -14.89
N LYS A 47 8.80 -4.02 -14.26
CA LYS A 47 7.40 -3.79 -14.61
C LYS A 47 7.21 -2.39 -15.18
N THR A 48 6.63 -2.31 -16.37
CA THR A 48 6.27 -1.04 -16.99
C THR A 48 4.85 -0.65 -16.60
N PHE A 49 4.67 0.61 -16.23
CA PHE A 49 3.37 1.17 -15.90
C PHE A 49 3.23 2.58 -16.45
N ASN A 50 2.30 2.78 -17.39
CA ASN A 50 2.00 4.08 -17.96
C ASN A 50 0.85 4.74 -17.19
N SER A 51 1.13 5.84 -16.50
CA SER A 51 0.10 6.58 -15.76
C SER A 51 -0.81 7.38 -16.71
N ILE A 52 -2.12 7.44 -16.38
CA ILE A 52 -3.08 8.29 -17.09
C ILE A 52 -2.71 9.78 -16.96
N LYS A 53 -2.02 10.17 -15.89
CA LYS A 53 -1.54 11.55 -15.67
C LYS A 53 -0.57 12.01 -16.76
N ASP A 54 0.21 11.08 -17.34
CA ASP A 54 1.17 11.39 -18.38
C ASP A 54 0.47 11.73 -19.71
N LYS A 55 -0.77 11.26 -19.87
CA LYS A 55 -1.61 11.51 -21.05
C LYS A 55 -2.42 12.81 -20.97
N ASN A 56 -2.82 13.26 -19.77
CA ASN A 56 -3.66 14.45 -19.61
C ASN A 56 -3.35 15.20 -18.32
N LYS A 57 -2.94 16.47 -18.45
CA LYS A 57 -2.59 17.38 -17.34
C LYS A 57 -3.72 17.60 -16.33
N PHE A 58 -4.99 17.40 -16.71
CA PHE A 58 -6.13 17.45 -15.79
C PHE A 58 -5.99 16.47 -14.63
N PHE A 59 -5.51 15.24 -14.90
CA PHE A 59 -5.29 14.22 -13.89
C PHE A 59 -4.06 14.48 -12.99
N ALA A 60 -3.24 15.48 -13.33
CA ALA A 60 -2.11 15.92 -12.51
C ALA A 60 -2.47 17.02 -11.49
N LEU A 61 -3.70 17.56 -11.52
CA LEU A 61 -4.16 18.58 -10.59
C LEU A 61 -4.18 18.06 -9.14
N PRO A 62 -3.91 18.92 -8.14
CA PRO A 62 -4.04 18.58 -6.73
C PRO A 62 -5.39 17.92 -6.43
N MET A 63 -5.44 16.99 -5.50
CA MET A 63 -6.56 16.11 -5.16
C MET A 63 -6.91 15.09 -6.26
N ILE A 64 -7.10 15.50 -7.54
CA ILE A 64 -7.41 14.60 -8.65
C ILE A 64 -6.27 13.59 -8.84
N ARG A 65 -5.02 14.05 -8.83
CA ARG A 65 -3.84 13.18 -8.88
C ARG A 65 -3.80 12.17 -7.74
N GLY A 66 -4.34 12.51 -6.58
CA GLY A 66 -4.44 11.62 -5.42
C GLY A 66 -5.38 10.45 -5.69
N ILE A 67 -6.57 10.74 -6.23
CA ILE A 67 -7.55 9.74 -6.64
C ILE A 67 -6.96 8.82 -7.72
N VAL A 68 -6.37 9.42 -8.75
CA VAL A 68 -5.77 8.67 -9.87
C VAL A 68 -4.65 7.77 -9.37
N ASN A 69 -3.69 8.29 -8.59
CA ASN A 69 -2.59 7.50 -8.04
C ASN A 69 -3.08 6.35 -7.18
N PHE A 70 -4.13 6.58 -6.37
CA PHE A 70 -4.69 5.54 -5.52
C PHE A 70 -5.32 4.41 -6.34
N VAL A 71 -6.16 4.77 -7.33
CA VAL A 71 -6.80 3.78 -8.23
C VAL A 71 -5.75 3.02 -9.04
N GLU A 72 -4.76 3.74 -9.60
CA GLU A 72 -3.66 3.11 -10.34
C GLU A 72 -2.84 2.17 -9.46
N ALA A 73 -2.54 2.57 -8.22
CA ALA A 73 -1.81 1.72 -7.27
C ALA A 73 -2.60 0.45 -6.91
N LEU A 74 -3.92 0.56 -6.71
CA LEU A 74 -4.78 -0.60 -6.46
C LEU A 74 -4.80 -1.57 -7.66
N ILE A 75 -5.02 -1.05 -8.88
CA ILE A 75 -5.08 -1.89 -10.09
C ILE A 75 -3.73 -2.56 -10.34
N PHE A 76 -2.63 -1.80 -10.24
CA PHE A 76 -1.29 -2.32 -10.46
C PHE A 76 -0.89 -3.32 -9.38
N GLY A 77 -1.14 -2.98 -8.11
CA GLY A 77 -0.87 -3.86 -6.97
C GLY A 77 -1.65 -5.17 -7.03
N TYR A 78 -2.93 -5.11 -7.41
CA TYR A 78 -3.74 -6.31 -7.61
C TYR A 78 -3.18 -7.20 -8.73
N LYS A 79 -2.78 -6.62 -9.87
CA LYS A 79 -2.17 -7.38 -10.97
C LYS A 79 -0.88 -8.07 -10.52
N CYS A 80 0.01 -7.37 -9.81
CA CYS A 80 1.23 -7.96 -9.29
C CYS A 80 0.95 -9.07 -8.26
N LEU A 81 -0.08 -8.89 -7.43
CA LEU A 81 -0.48 -9.89 -6.44
C LEU A 81 -0.98 -11.17 -7.12
N MET A 82 -1.85 -11.05 -8.13
CA MET A 82 -2.36 -12.21 -8.88
C MET A 82 -1.25 -12.91 -9.65
N GLU A 83 -0.38 -12.15 -10.32
CA GLU A 83 0.76 -12.70 -11.04
C GLU A 83 1.75 -13.41 -10.11
N SER A 84 1.94 -12.88 -8.89
CA SER A 84 2.80 -13.53 -7.90
C SER A 84 2.21 -14.85 -7.42
N ALA A 85 0.88 -14.91 -7.19
CA ALA A 85 0.19 -16.13 -6.81
C ALA A 85 0.33 -17.22 -7.88
N GLU A 86 0.10 -16.87 -9.15
CA GLU A 86 0.22 -17.78 -10.29
C GLU A 86 1.65 -18.32 -10.43
N LYS A 87 2.67 -17.44 -10.41
CA LYS A 87 4.07 -17.83 -10.63
C LYS A 87 4.67 -18.66 -9.49
N THR A 88 4.20 -18.42 -8.26
CA THR A 88 4.73 -19.12 -7.08
C THR A 88 4.00 -20.41 -6.75
N GLY A 89 3.01 -20.78 -7.58
CA GLY A 89 2.20 -21.99 -7.36
C GLY A 89 1.30 -21.91 -6.14
N MET A 90 1.18 -20.72 -5.52
CA MET A 90 0.14 -20.43 -4.55
C MET A 90 -1.15 -20.08 -5.30
N ASP A 91 -1.65 -21.03 -6.08
CA ASP A 91 -2.95 -20.87 -6.69
C ASP A 91 -3.96 -20.66 -5.56
N LEU A 92 -4.74 -19.57 -5.64
CA LEU A 92 -5.83 -19.28 -4.70
C LEU A 92 -6.99 -20.29 -4.85
N GLY A 93 -6.82 -21.26 -5.70
CA GLY A 93 -7.61 -22.48 -5.85
C GLY A 93 -6.75 -23.66 -5.39
N GLU A 94 -7.25 -24.40 -4.43
CA GLU A 94 -6.69 -25.59 -3.79
C GLU A 94 -5.79 -26.41 -4.73
N GLU A 95 -4.64 -26.91 -4.19
CA GLU A 95 -3.82 -27.94 -4.85
C GLU A 95 -4.74 -29.00 -5.47
N GLU A 96 -4.47 -29.40 -6.71
CA GLU A 96 -5.30 -30.38 -7.44
C GLU A 96 -5.58 -31.67 -6.61
N GLU A 97 -4.72 -31.98 -5.66
CA GLU A 97 -4.90 -33.11 -4.72
C GLU A 97 -6.00 -32.88 -3.68
N ASN A 98 -6.29 -31.63 -3.30
CA ASN A 98 -7.31 -31.26 -2.30
C ASN A 98 -8.57 -30.63 -2.88
N MET A 99 -8.68 -30.57 -4.19
CA MET A 99 -9.92 -30.09 -4.84
C MET A 99 -11.13 -30.88 -4.33
N SER A 100 -12.10 -30.16 -3.77
CA SER A 100 -13.41 -30.73 -3.43
C SER A 100 -13.99 -31.46 -4.66
N LYS A 101 -14.75 -32.52 -4.42
CA LYS A 101 -15.45 -33.23 -5.54
C LYS A 101 -16.32 -32.28 -6.36
N LEU A 102 -16.80 -31.19 -5.73
CA LEU A 102 -17.60 -30.15 -6.38
C LEU A 102 -16.73 -29.26 -7.29
N ASP A 103 -15.54 -28.87 -6.82
CA ASP A 103 -14.63 -27.99 -7.59
C ASP A 103 -14.08 -28.72 -8.82
N ARG A 104 -13.69 -29.99 -8.64
CA ARG A 104 -13.24 -30.84 -9.75
C ARG A 104 -14.37 -31.04 -10.76
N TRP A 105 -15.62 -31.29 -10.32
CA TRP A 105 -16.77 -31.42 -11.19
C TRP A 105 -17.10 -30.10 -11.95
N ILE A 106 -16.93 -28.95 -11.30
CA ILE A 106 -17.12 -27.62 -11.90
C ILE A 106 -16.05 -27.37 -12.96
N THR A 107 -14.77 -27.64 -12.67
CA THR A 107 -13.65 -27.45 -13.60
C THR A 107 -13.80 -28.33 -14.85
N ASP A 108 -14.15 -29.61 -14.66
CA ASP A 108 -14.31 -30.57 -15.75
C ASP A 108 -15.47 -30.25 -16.67
N HIS A 109 -16.59 -29.67 -16.15
CA HIS A 109 -17.79 -29.43 -16.93
C HIS A 109 -17.89 -28.02 -17.53
N PHE A 110 -17.22 -27.05 -16.97
CA PHE A 110 -17.42 -25.64 -17.33
C PHE A 110 -16.13 -24.91 -17.79
N GLY A 111 -14.95 -25.49 -17.59
CA GLY A 111 -13.68 -24.98 -18.09
C GLY A 111 -13.28 -23.58 -17.58
N GLU A 112 -12.25 -22.96 -18.18
CA GLU A 112 -11.67 -21.64 -17.79
C GLU A 112 -12.69 -20.49 -17.71
N LYS A 113 -13.75 -20.50 -18.52
CA LYS A 113 -14.79 -19.45 -18.48
C LYS A 113 -15.53 -19.41 -17.15
N MET A 114 -15.75 -20.58 -16.54
CA MET A 114 -16.41 -20.68 -15.26
C MET A 114 -15.51 -20.18 -14.11
N MET A 115 -14.20 -20.44 -14.15
CA MET A 115 -13.25 -19.91 -13.18
C MET A 115 -13.26 -18.37 -13.17
N ASN A 116 -13.33 -17.74 -14.34
CA ASN A 116 -13.46 -16.29 -14.44
C ASN A 116 -14.79 -15.77 -13.87
N VAL A 117 -15.88 -16.52 -14.04
CA VAL A 117 -17.18 -16.19 -13.46
C VAL A 117 -17.17 -16.33 -11.96
N ILE A 118 -16.61 -17.42 -11.42
CA ILE A 118 -16.47 -17.65 -9.96
C ILE A 118 -15.60 -16.53 -9.34
N GLY A 119 -14.46 -16.21 -9.96
CA GLY A 119 -13.60 -15.11 -9.53
C GLY A 119 -14.33 -13.75 -9.49
N SER A 120 -15.14 -13.47 -10.53
CA SER A 120 -15.94 -12.25 -10.59
C SER A 120 -17.03 -12.21 -9.51
N ILE A 121 -17.71 -13.32 -9.27
CA ILE A 121 -18.72 -13.45 -8.20
C ILE A 121 -18.06 -13.28 -6.84
N SER A 122 -16.91 -13.92 -6.59
CA SER A 122 -16.14 -13.80 -5.34
C SER A 122 -15.71 -12.36 -5.08
N MET A 123 -15.28 -11.64 -6.13
CA MET A 123 -14.93 -10.22 -6.03
C MET A 123 -16.15 -9.37 -5.66
N VAL A 124 -17.30 -9.60 -6.26
CA VAL A 124 -18.55 -8.88 -5.94
C VAL A 124 -19.00 -9.17 -4.52
N LEU A 125 -18.95 -10.44 -4.09
CA LEU A 125 -19.28 -10.84 -2.72
C LEU A 125 -18.30 -10.24 -1.69
N GLY A 126 -17.01 -10.24 -1.99
CA GLY A 126 -15.99 -9.60 -1.16
C GLY A 126 -16.25 -8.09 -1.01
N PHE A 127 -16.57 -7.41 -2.10
CA PHE A 127 -16.92 -5.98 -2.06
C PHE A 127 -18.23 -5.73 -1.26
N ALA A 128 -19.25 -6.56 -1.45
CA ALA A 128 -20.50 -6.47 -0.71
C ALA A 128 -20.28 -6.71 0.78
N LEU A 129 -19.43 -7.68 1.15
CA LEU A 129 -19.07 -7.95 2.54
C LEU A 129 -18.30 -6.78 3.15
N ALA A 130 -17.32 -6.23 2.45
CA ALA A 130 -16.58 -5.05 2.90
C ALA A 130 -17.51 -3.85 3.12
N PHE A 131 -18.44 -3.60 2.19
CA PHE A 131 -19.44 -2.55 2.32
C PHE A 131 -20.36 -2.80 3.54
N ALA A 132 -20.80 -4.03 3.73
CA ALA A 132 -21.64 -4.41 4.87
C ALA A 132 -20.91 -4.19 6.20
N LEU A 133 -19.63 -4.60 6.30
CA LEU A 133 -18.83 -4.48 7.51
C LEU A 133 -18.43 -3.02 7.83
N PHE A 134 -17.98 -2.28 6.84
CA PHE A 134 -17.35 -0.97 7.09
C PHE A 134 -18.27 0.23 6.85
N VAL A 135 -19.39 0.06 6.17
CA VAL A 135 -20.32 1.16 5.88
C VAL A 135 -21.67 0.90 6.56
N TRP A 136 -22.26 -0.25 6.29
CA TRP A 136 -23.62 -0.53 6.76
C TRP A 136 -23.69 -0.87 8.26
N MET A 137 -22.82 -1.76 8.75
CA MET A 137 -22.85 -2.25 10.14
C MET A 137 -22.62 -1.14 11.18
N PRO A 138 -21.63 -0.21 11.03
CA PRO A 138 -21.49 0.89 11.96
C PRO A 138 -22.72 1.78 12.07
N SER A 139 -23.38 2.06 10.95
CA SER A 139 -24.61 2.85 10.93
C SER A 139 -25.79 2.11 11.56
N PHE A 140 -25.89 0.80 11.31
CA PHE A 140 -26.93 -0.05 11.91
C PHE A 140 -26.80 -0.13 13.42
N LEU A 141 -25.58 -0.37 13.92
CA LEU A 141 -25.34 -0.44 15.37
C LEU A 141 -25.57 0.90 16.05
N PHE A 142 -25.19 2.00 15.40
CA PHE A 142 -25.50 3.31 15.92
C PHE A 142 -27.02 3.52 16.06
N ASP A 143 -27.82 3.21 15.03
CA ASP A 143 -29.26 3.39 15.06
C ASP A 143 -29.91 2.54 16.15
N LEU A 144 -29.42 1.32 16.40
CA LEU A 144 -29.87 0.45 17.45
C LEU A 144 -29.62 1.07 18.84
N ILE A 145 -28.42 1.57 19.08
CA ILE A 145 -28.04 2.19 20.36
C ILE A 145 -28.77 3.51 20.55
N ASN A 146 -28.88 4.33 19.50
CA ASN A 146 -29.56 5.63 19.56
C ASN A 146 -31.04 5.48 19.92
N LYS A 147 -31.71 4.44 19.37
CA LYS A 147 -33.08 4.08 19.79
C LYS A 147 -33.16 3.70 21.28
N TRP A 148 -32.18 2.95 21.76
CA TRP A 148 -32.11 2.50 23.16
C TRP A 148 -31.91 3.66 24.13
N THR A 149 -31.18 4.68 23.72
CA THR A 149 -30.87 5.89 24.51
C THR A 149 -31.94 6.98 24.38
N GLY A 150 -33.06 6.72 23.71
CA GLY A 150 -34.10 7.75 23.51
C GLY A 150 -33.68 8.91 22.61
N GLU A 151 -32.83 8.63 21.62
CA GLU A 151 -32.33 9.58 20.62
C GLU A 151 -31.40 10.70 21.16
N HIS A 152 -30.96 10.59 22.41
CA HIS A 152 -30.09 11.61 23.03
C HIS A 152 -28.67 11.73 22.45
N ILE A 153 -28.20 10.71 21.70
CA ILE A 153 -26.85 10.67 21.17
C ILE A 153 -26.76 10.94 19.65
N SER A 154 -27.85 11.40 19.04
CA SER A 154 -27.94 11.66 17.58
C SER A 154 -26.82 12.57 17.06
N MET A 155 -26.39 13.56 17.85
CA MET A 155 -25.31 14.49 17.51
C MET A 155 -23.94 13.81 17.44
N LEU A 156 -23.75 12.69 18.14
CA LEU A 156 -22.47 11.94 18.17
C LEU A 156 -22.36 10.89 17.06
N ARG A 157 -23.36 10.80 16.17
CA ARG A 157 -23.46 9.77 15.12
C ARG A 157 -22.15 9.55 14.37
N THR A 158 -21.57 10.61 13.82
CA THR A 158 -20.40 10.50 12.94
C THR A 158 -19.17 10.01 13.70
N ILE A 159 -18.97 10.50 14.93
CA ILE A 159 -17.84 10.09 15.79
C ILE A 159 -18.01 8.62 16.19
N PHE A 160 -19.21 8.24 16.63
CA PHE A 160 -19.50 6.88 17.06
C PHE A 160 -19.33 5.86 15.93
N GLU A 161 -19.92 6.14 14.74
CA GLU A 161 -19.74 5.30 13.56
C GLU A 161 -18.27 5.21 13.13
N GLY A 162 -17.51 6.31 13.27
CA GLY A 162 -16.08 6.35 12.97
C GLY A 162 -15.27 5.48 13.92
N LEU A 163 -15.49 5.58 15.23
CA LEU A 163 -14.85 4.74 16.25
C LEU A 163 -15.19 3.26 16.05
N LEU A 164 -16.45 2.96 15.77
CA LEU A 164 -16.88 1.59 15.53
C LEU A 164 -16.22 0.99 14.28
N ARG A 165 -16.07 1.80 13.22
CA ARG A 165 -15.33 1.40 12.01
C ARG A 165 -13.87 1.08 12.30
N ILE A 166 -13.20 1.86 13.14
CA ILE A 166 -11.82 1.57 13.57
C ILE A 166 -11.77 0.23 14.32
N ILE A 167 -12.69 0.00 15.25
CA ILE A 167 -12.74 -1.25 16.03
C ILE A 167 -12.95 -2.44 15.10
N ILE A 168 -13.94 -2.38 14.21
CA ILE A 168 -14.23 -3.43 13.23
C ILE A 168 -13.00 -3.69 12.35
N PHE A 169 -12.32 -2.63 11.87
CA PHE A 169 -11.13 -2.75 11.06
C PHE A 169 -9.98 -3.44 11.82
N VAL A 170 -9.72 -3.05 13.06
CA VAL A 170 -8.68 -3.68 13.88
C VAL A 170 -8.99 -5.16 14.13
N VAL A 171 -10.24 -5.47 14.51
CA VAL A 171 -10.68 -6.87 14.74
C VAL A 171 -10.51 -7.69 13.45
N TYR A 172 -10.94 -7.17 12.31
CA TYR A 172 -10.78 -7.79 11.01
C TYR A 172 -9.30 -8.07 10.71
N MET A 173 -8.42 -7.07 10.88
CA MET A 173 -6.99 -7.22 10.62
C MET A 173 -6.33 -8.25 11.54
N VAL A 174 -6.72 -8.29 12.82
CA VAL A 174 -6.25 -9.33 13.77
C VAL A 174 -6.73 -10.72 13.35
N ALA A 175 -7.98 -10.84 12.90
CA ALA A 175 -8.51 -12.13 12.45
C ALA A 175 -7.77 -12.65 11.21
N VAL A 176 -7.61 -11.78 10.20
CA VAL A 176 -6.93 -12.11 8.94
C VAL A 176 -5.43 -12.39 9.15
N SER A 177 -4.77 -11.71 10.09
CA SER A 177 -3.35 -11.93 10.41
C SER A 177 -3.03 -13.33 10.95
N LYS A 178 -4.04 -14.10 11.37
CA LYS A 178 -3.90 -15.48 11.84
C LYS A 178 -3.91 -16.51 10.71
N MET A 179 -4.34 -16.14 9.52
CA MET A 179 -4.27 -17.01 8.35
C MET A 179 -2.82 -17.20 7.93
N LYS A 180 -2.43 -18.44 7.59
CA LYS A 180 -1.03 -18.79 7.29
C LYS A 180 -0.50 -18.02 6.08
N GLU A 181 -1.28 -17.93 5.04
CA GLU A 181 -0.95 -17.25 3.77
C GLU A 181 -0.74 -15.76 4.00
N ILE A 182 -1.66 -15.12 4.73
CA ILE A 182 -1.56 -13.70 5.06
C ILE A 182 -0.39 -13.41 6.00
N LYS A 183 -0.11 -14.31 6.94
CA LYS A 183 1.06 -14.17 7.80
C LYS A 183 2.36 -14.17 6.98
N ARG A 184 2.48 -15.01 5.94
CA ARG A 184 3.64 -14.98 5.04
C ARG A 184 3.74 -13.65 4.29
N VAL A 185 2.65 -13.15 3.72
CA VAL A 185 2.63 -11.82 3.10
C VAL A 185 3.07 -10.74 4.09
N TYR A 186 2.66 -10.81 5.36
CA TYR A 186 3.10 -9.87 6.39
C TYR A 186 4.59 -10.01 6.77
N MET A 187 5.19 -11.19 6.59
CA MET A 187 6.65 -11.37 6.72
C MET A 187 7.37 -10.70 5.54
N TYR A 188 6.91 -10.86 4.31
CA TYR A 188 7.43 -10.13 3.15
C TYR A 188 7.26 -8.61 3.29
N HIS A 189 6.16 -8.14 3.90
CA HIS A 189 5.97 -6.73 4.23
C HIS A 189 6.99 -6.23 5.26
N GLY A 190 7.35 -7.07 6.22
CA GLY A 190 8.46 -6.80 7.14
C GLY A 190 9.80 -6.72 6.42
N ALA A 191 10.06 -7.64 5.48
CA ALA A 191 11.28 -7.63 4.64
C ALA A 191 11.35 -6.38 3.76
N GLU A 192 10.24 -5.97 3.14
CA GLU A 192 10.14 -4.72 2.39
C GLU A 192 10.60 -3.53 3.22
N HIS A 193 9.99 -3.33 4.41
CA HIS A 193 10.32 -2.19 5.27
C HIS A 193 11.79 -2.20 5.72
N LYS A 194 12.30 -3.35 6.15
CA LYS A 194 13.69 -3.49 6.58
C LYS A 194 14.66 -3.18 5.44
N SER A 195 14.37 -3.65 4.24
CA SER A 195 15.19 -3.39 3.06
C SER A 195 15.19 -1.91 2.68
N ILE A 196 14.03 -1.23 2.73
CA ILE A 196 13.93 0.22 2.48
C ILE A 196 14.73 1.00 3.52
N PHE A 197 14.64 0.65 4.80
CA PHE A 197 15.42 1.32 5.84
C PHE A 197 16.92 1.13 5.68
N CYS A 198 17.39 -0.08 5.32
CA CYS A 198 18.80 -0.34 5.07
C CYS A 198 19.32 0.54 3.92
N TYR A 199 18.58 0.59 2.81
CA TYR A 199 18.91 1.44 1.67
C TYR A 199 18.94 2.94 2.04
N GLU A 200 17.94 3.42 2.79
CA GLU A 200 17.84 4.82 3.19
C GLU A 200 18.89 5.23 4.22
N SER A 201 19.35 4.29 5.06
CA SER A 201 20.46 4.54 5.99
C SER A 201 21.82 4.58 5.29
N GLY A 202 21.89 4.18 4.01
CA GLY A 202 23.13 4.11 3.25
C GLY A 202 24.04 2.95 3.68
N GLU A 203 23.49 1.97 4.38
CA GLU A 203 24.21 0.75 4.72
C GLU A 203 24.28 -0.20 3.52
N GLU A 204 25.31 -1.04 3.47
CA GLU A 204 25.43 -2.07 2.45
C GLU A 204 24.24 -3.03 2.50
N MET A 205 23.66 -3.36 1.35
CA MET A 205 22.48 -4.20 1.21
C MET A 205 22.82 -5.68 1.40
N THR A 206 23.18 -6.06 2.63
CA THR A 206 23.43 -7.44 3.07
C THR A 206 22.29 -7.95 3.94
N VAL A 207 22.08 -9.27 3.98
CA VAL A 207 21.06 -9.90 4.83
C VAL A 207 21.26 -9.49 6.30
N GLU A 208 22.53 -9.41 6.76
CA GLU A 208 22.84 -9.04 8.14
C GLU A 208 22.45 -7.60 8.46
N ASN A 209 22.73 -6.63 7.58
CA ASN A 209 22.40 -5.23 7.79
C ASN A 209 20.89 -4.99 7.70
N VAL A 210 20.22 -5.62 6.72
CA VAL A 210 18.77 -5.53 6.57
C VAL A 210 18.05 -6.16 7.77
N ARG A 211 18.53 -7.29 8.30
CA ARG A 211 17.95 -7.94 9.48
C ARG A 211 17.93 -7.02 10.71
N LYS A 212 18.93 -6.17 10.90
CA LYS A 212 19.04 -5.22 12.02
C LYS A 212 18.03 -4.06 11.94
N GLN A 213 17.47 -3.79 10.76
CA GLN A 213 16.56 -2.66 10.55
C GLN A 213 15.18 -2.89 11.15
N SER A 214 14.45 -1.78 11.36
CA SER A 214 13.08 -1.80 11.86
C SER A 214 12.09 -2.23 10.76
N ARG A 215 11.10 -3.06 11.11
CA ARG A 215 9.95 -3.36 10.26
C ARG A 215 8.83 -2.32 10.34
N PHE A 216 8.95 -1.29 11.17
CA PHE A 216 7.94 -0.24 11.34
C PHE A 216 8.33 1.00 10.55
N HIS A 217 7.69 1.20 9.39
CA HIS A 217 8.04 2.25 8.45
C HIS A 217 6.96 3.37 8.43
N PRO A 218 7.31 4.66 8.64
CA PRO A 218 6.33 5.74 8.78
C PRO A 218 5.59 6.07 7.47
N ARG A 219 6.14 5.73 6.32
CA ARG A 219 5.55 6.00 4.99
C ARG A 219 4.84 4.80 4.39
N CYS A 220 4.50 3.80 5.19
CA CYS A 220 3.79 2.62 4.74
C CYS A 220 2.33 2.93 4.35
N GLY A 221 1.85 2.29 3.29
CA GLY A 221 0.47 2.39 2.84
C GLY A 221 -0.58 1.99 3.87
N THR A 222 -0.26 1.07 4.81
CA THR A 222 -1.18 0.70 5.89
C THR A 222 -1.41 1.84 6.88
N SER A 223 -0.39 2.67 7.14
CA SER A 223 -0.55 3.91 7.93
C SER A 223 -1.53 4.89 7.29
N PHE A 224 -1.57 4.90 5.95
CA PHE A 224 -2.49 5.73 5.18
C PHE A 224 -3.97 5.39 5.44
N ILE A 225 -4.32 4.13 5.61
CA ILE A 225 -5.70 3.71 5.87
C ILE A 225 -6.24 4.40 7.13
N PHE A 226 -5.43 4.52 8.19
CA PHE A 226 -5.83 5.23 9.40
C PHE A 226 -6.04 6.72 9.18
N VAL A 227 -5.14 7.37 8.45
CA VAL A 227 -5.31 8.77 8.06
C VAL A 227 -6.61 8.96 7.28
N MET A 228 -6.92 8.03 6.35
CA MET A 228 -8.16 8.05 5.57
C MET A 228 -9.39 7.90 6.46
N ILE A 229 -9.36 7.04 7.47
CA ILE A 229 -10.48 6.89 8.41
C ILE A 229 -10.68 8.19 9.21
N ILE A 230 -9.62 8.79 9.75
CA ILE A 230 -9.68 10.04 10.50
C ILE A 230 -10.23 11.17 9.60
N LEU A 231 -9.70 11.32 8.39
CA LEU A 231 -10.19 12.31 7.42
C LEU A 231 -11.65 12.08 7.04
N SER A 232 -12.05 10.82 6.86
CA SER A 232 -13.44 10.46 6.58
C SER A 232 -14.38 10.88 7.73
N ILE A 233 -13.96 10.71 8.98
CA ILE A 233 -14.72 11.16 10.16
C ILE A 233 -14.82 12.69 10.15
N LEU A 234 -13.70 13.39 9.96
CA LEU A 234 -13.67 14.86 9.97
C LEU A 234 -14.55 15.45 8.86
N VAL A 235 -14.36 15.00 7.62
CA VAL A 235 -15.13 15.51 6.46
C VAL A 235 -16.61 15.17 6.63
N SER A 236 -16.96 13.96 7.04
CA SER A 236 -18.36 13.58 7.28
C SER A 236 -18.97 14.39 8.42
N SER A 237 -18.23 14.72 9.47
CA SER A 237 -18.69 15.56 10.58
C SER A 237 -18.96 16.99 10.11
N LEU A 238 -18.09 17.56 9.28
CA LEU A 238 -18.30 18.89 8.70
C LEU A 238 -19.55 18.93 7.80
N VAL A 239 -19.75 17.91 6.98
CA VAL A 239 -20.96 17.80 6.13
C VAL A 239 -22.21 17.63 6.99
N ALA A 240 -22.17 16.82 8.04
CA ALA A 240 -23.30 16.64 8.97
C ALA A 240 -23.65 17.94 9.71
N LEU A 241 -22.65 18.74 10.06
CA LEU A 241 -22.84 20.04 10.70
C LEU A 241 -23.43 21.06 9.73
N ALA A 242 -22.97 21.09 8.48
CA ALA A 242 -23.44 22.02 7.46
C ALA A 242 -24.84 21.66 6.93
N PHE A 243 -25.15 20.38 6.86
CA PHE A 243 -26.40 19.85 6.28
C PHE A 243 -27.04 18.79 7.17
N PRO A 244 -27.56 19.14 8.38
CA PRO A 244 -28.10 18.18 9.32
C PRO A 244 -29.24 17.32 8.74
N ALA A 245 -30.05 17.87 7.85
CA ALA A 245 -31.16 17.18 7.20
C ALA A 245 -30.73 15.89 6.46
N LEU A 246 -29.50 15.85 5.92
CA LEU A 246 -28.99 14.68 5.20
C LEU A 246 -28.73 13.48 6.14
N THR A 247 -28.51 13.73 7.43
CA THR A 247 -28.22 12.69 8.40
C THR A 247 -29.46 11.93 8.88
N HIS A 248 -30.65 12.51 8.72
CA HIS A 248 -31.91 11.92 9.19
C HIS A 248 -32.38 10.75 8.31
N ILE A 249 -32.03 10.76 7.03
CA ILE A 249 -32.44 9.71 6.08
C ILE A 249 -31.24 8.80 5.82
N ARG A 250 -31.24 7.59 6.44
CA ARG A 250 -30.12 6.65 6.40
C ARG A 250 -29.58 6.34 4.99
N PRO A 251 -30.40 5.98 3.98
CA PRO A 251 -29.90 5.75 2.62
C PRO A 251 -29.20 6.98 2.03
N VAL A 252 -29.75 8.17 2.24
CA VAL A 252 -29.15 9.43 1.76
C VAL A 252 -27.80 9.65 2.44
N TRP A 253 -27.71 9.45 3.74
CA TRP A 253 -26.45 9.60 4.48
C TRP A 253 -25.36 8.61 4.01
N ILE A 254 -25.73 7.37 3.68
CA ILE A 254 -24.81 6.39 3.10
C ILE A 254 -24.32 6.87 1.71
N CYS A 255 -25.22 7.35 0.85
CA CYS A 255 -24.83 7.92 -0.46
C CYS A 255 -23.88 9.10 -0.30
N VAL A 256 -24.15 10.01 0.65
CA VAL A 256 -23.26 11.15 0.95
C VAL A 256 -21.86 10.67 1.36
N LYS A 257 -21.75 9.65 2.20
CA LYS A 257 -20.46 9.07 2.61
C LYS A 257 -19.69 8.50 1.41
N VAL A 258 -20.37 7.83 0.48
CA VAL A 258 -19.76 7.32 -0.74
C VAL A 258 -19.26 8.47 -1.63
N LEU A 259 -20.04 9.54 -1.77
CA LEU A 259 -19.65 10.75 -2.53
C LEU A 259 -18.49 11.52 -1.91
N ILE A 260 -18.31 11.44 -0.59
CA ILE A 260 -17.19 12.05 0.12
C ILE A 260 -15.88 11.26 -0.09
N MET A 261 -15.93 9.95 -0.38
CA MET A 261 -14.74 9.10 -0.53
C MET A 261 -13.66 9.68 -1.48
N PRO A 262 -13.98 10.14 -2.70
CA PRO A 262 -12.98 10.74 -3.57
C PRO A 262 -12.27 11.96 -2.94
N ILE A 263 -13.02 12.79 -2.21
CA ILE A 263 -12.45 13.97 -1.51
C ILE A 263 -11.48 13.51 -0.42
N VAL A 264 -11.88 12.53 0.37
CA VAL A 264 -11.02 11.94 1.43
C VAL A 264 -9.76 11.32 0.82
N MET A 265 -9.87 10.59 -0.30
CA MET A 265 -8.72 10.03 -1.04
C MET A 265 -7.74 11.12 -1.49
N GLY A 266 -8.26 12.20 -2.08
CA GLY A 266 -7.44 13.33 -2.52
C GLY A 266 -6.71 14.01 -1.36
N LEU A 267 -7.42 14.32 -0.27
CA LEU A 267 -6.84 14.91 0.94
C LEU A 267 -5.80 14.00 1.60
N GLY A 268 -6.11 12.71 1.72
CA GLY A 268 -5.20 11.73 2.29
C GLY A 268 -3.91 11.58 1.49
N TYR A 269 -3.99 11.58 0.16
CA TYR A 269 -2.82 11.55 -0.69
C TYR A 269 -1.92 12.80 -0.50
N GLU A 270 -2.52 14.00 -0.46
CA GLU A 270 -1.75 15.21 -0.21
C GLU A 270 -1.11 15.20 1.19
N PHE A 271 -1.80 14.63 2.19
CA PHE A 271 -1.23 14.45 3.52
C PHE A 271 -0.01 13.51 3.50
N ILE A 272 -0.08 12.35 2.84
CA ILE A 272 1.07 11.44 2.73
C ILE A 272 2.25 12.13 2.04
N ARG A 273 1.99 12.84 0.97
CA ARG A 273 3.02 13.60 0.26
C ARG A 273 3.67 14.66 1.14
N TYR A 274 2.87 15.31 1.98
CA TYR A 274 3.37 16.24 2.98
C TYR A 274 4.22 15.52 4.05
N ALA A 275 3.69 14.43 4.61
CA ALA A 275 4.36 13.62 5.62
C ALA A 275 5.69 13.02 5.13
N GLY A 276 5.77 12.66 3.83
CA GLY A 276 7.02 12.19 3.24
C GLY A 276 8.14 13.24 3.14
N ARG A 277 7.82 14.53 3.36
CA ARG A 277 8.77 15.66 3.24
C ARG A 277 9.04 16.36 4.57
N HIS A 278 8.21 16.12 5.60
CA HIS A 278 8.25 16.84 6.86
C HIS A 278 8.24 15.84 8.03
N ASP A 279 9.14 16.05 8.98
CA ASP A 279 9.21 15.30 10.24
C ASP A 279 8.84 16.24 11.40
N ASN A 280 7.56 16.60 11.50
CA ASN A 280 7.04 17.46 12.57
C ASN A 280 6.08 16.68 13.49
N LEU A 281 5.73 17.29 14.63
CA LEU A 281 4.85 16.68 15.63
C LEU A 281 3.47 16.31 15.05
N PHE A 282 2.94 17.11 14.15
CA PHE A 282 1.64 16.86 13.49
C PHE A 282 1.68 15.57 12.67
N VAL A 283 2.74 15.37 11.87
CA VAL A 283 2.95 14.13 11.09
C VAL A 283 3.11 12.95 12.02
N LYS A 284 3.90 13.09 13.11
CA LYS A 284 4.12 12.00 14.08
C LYS A 284 2.82 11.56 14.75
N ILE A 285 1.99 12.50 15.20
CA ILE A 285 0.71 12.20 15.85
C ILE A 285 -0.25 11.49 14.88
N LEU A 286 -0.41 11.99 13.66
CA LEU A 286 -1.33 11.40 12.68
C LEU A 286 -0.85 10.06 12.14
N SER A 287 0.46 9.83 12.06
CA SER A 287 1.03 8.56 11.61
C SER A 287 1.13 7.50 12.73
N ALA A 288 1.06 7.90 14.00
CA ALA A 288 1.22 6.98 15.13
C ALA A 288 0.24 5.80 15.15
N PRO A 289 -1.08 5.99 14.89
CA PRO A 289 -2.01 4.86 14.81
C PRO A 289 -1.64 3.87 13.70
N GLY A 290 -1.18 4.38 12.55
CA GLY A 290 -0.72 3.55 11.44
C GLY A 290 0.53 2.73 11.80
N LEU A 291 1.52 3.35 12.46
CA LEU A 291 2.70 2.64 12.97
C LEU A 291 2.33 1.56 13.99
N TRP A 292 1.33 1.84 14.84
CA TRP A 292 0.84 0.84 15.78
C TRP A 292 0.20 -0.36 15.04
N MET A 293 -0.55 -0.12 13.97
CA MET A 293 -1.15 -1.18 13.15
C MET A 293 -0.11 -2.07 12.46
N GLN A 294 1.06 -1.56 12.15
CA GLN A 294 2.14 -2.37 11.57
C GLN A 294 2.59 -3.51 12.50
N ARG A 295 2.30 -3.45 13.80
CA ARG A 295 2.49 -4.59 14.70
C ARG A 295 1.65 -5.82 14.31
N ILE A 296 0.52 -5.58 13.63
CA ILE A 296 -0.40 -6.62 13.15
C ILE A 296 -0.12 -6.93 11.67
N THR A 297 0.14 -5.90 10.86
CA THR A 297 0.24 -6.00 9.40
C THR A 297 1.65 -6.26 8.88
N THR A 298 2.66 -6.33 9.77
CA THR A 298 4.01 -6.78 9.45
C THR A 298 4.45 -7.86 10.44
N ALA A 299 5.21 -8.85 9.96
CA ALA A 299 5.83 -9.86 10.80
C ALA A 299 7.35 -9.88 10.58
N GLU A 300 8.09 -10.54 11.46
CA GLU A 300 9.54 -10.67 11.32
C GLU A 300 9.83 -11.62 10.15
N PRO A 301 10.58 -11.17 9.12
CA PRO A 301 10.94 -12.01 7.98
C PRO A 301 12.07 -12.97 8.32
N ASP A 302 12.14 -14.08 7.63
CA ASP A 302 13.33 -14.92 7.59
C ASP A 302 14.36 -14.39 6.57
N ASP A 303 15.55 -14.98 6.56
CA ASP A 303 16.65 -14.54 5.71
C ASP A 303 16.33 -14.68 4.22
N SER A 304 15.61 -15.72 3.85
CA SER A 304 15.21 -15.96 2.45
C SER A 304 14.28 -14.88 1.92
N MET A 305 13.42 -14.33 2.77
CA MET A 305 12.54 -13.20 2.43
C MET A 305 13.32 -11.87 2.35
N ILE A 306 14.33 -11.71 3.21
CA ILE A 306 15.24 -10.55 3.17
C ILE A 306 16.01 -10.53 1.84
N GLU A 307 16.50 -11.67 1.36
CA GLU A 307 17.16 -11.79 0.05
C GLU A 307 16.28 -11.28 -1.09
N VAL A 308 14.98 -11.64 -1.08
CA VAL A 308 14.01 -11.14 -2.06
C VAL A 308 13.84 -9.61 -1.95
N GLY A 309 13.82 -9.07 -0.73
CA GLY A 309 13.76 -7.62 -0.49
C GLY A 309 14.98 -6.88 -1.03
N ILE A 310 16.17 -7.44 -0.83
CA ILE A 310 17.44 -6.91 -1.39
C ILE A 310 17.41 -6.94 -2.91
N ALA A 311 17.01 -8.08 -3.51
CA ALA A 311 16.92 -8.22 -4.96
C ALA A 311 15.93 -7.21 -5.57
N ALA A 312 14.76 -7.01 -4.91
CA ALA A 312 13.74 -6.07 -5.36
C ALA A 312 14.24 -4.60 -5.32
N ILE A 313 14.95 -4.21 -4.24
CA ILE A 313 15.52 -2.85 -4.15
C ILE A 313 16.61 -2.64 -5.20
N ASN A 314 17.56 -3.58 -5.32
CA ASN A 314 18.66 -3.45 -6.28
C ASN A 314 18.17 -3.30 -7.73
N ALA A 315 17.01 -3.86 -8.07
CA ALA A 315 16.41 -3.74 -9.39
C ALA A 315 15.81 -2.35 -9.72
N VAL A 316 15.61 -1.49 -8.70
CA VAL A 316 14.93 -0.19 -8.85
C VAL A 316 15.76 1.03 -8.40
N VAL A 317 16.99 0.77 -7.97
CA VAL A 317 17.91 1.84 -7.53
C VAL A 317 19.18 1.82 -8.37
N PRO A 318 19.84 2.99 -8.59
CA PRO A 318 21.09 3.05 -9.33
C PRO A 318 22.19 2.25 -8.64
N HIS A 319 22.87 1.40 -9.38
CA HIS A 319 24.03 0.68 -8.89
C HIS A 319 25.22 1.62 -8.66
N PRO A 320 26.06 1.37 -7.62
CA PRO A 320 27.23 2.22 -7.33
C PRO A 320 28.24 2.27 -8.48
N GLU A 321 28.29 1.23 -9.30
CA GLU A 321 29.21 1.14 -10.45
C GLU A 321 28.79 2.05 -11.60
N GLU A 322 27.51 2.13 -11.93
CA GLU A 322 26.98 3.05 -12.96
C GLU A 322 27.15 4.53 -12.58
N LYS A 323 27.24 4.84 -11.26
CA LYS A 323 27.57 6.20 -10.81
C LYS A 323 29.02 6.58 -11.08
N LYS A 324 29.95 5.64 -11.11
CA LYS A 324 31.36 5.93 -11.43
C LYS A 324 31.54 6.20 -12.92
N GLU A 325 30.94 5.38 -13.79
CA GLU A 325 30.97 5.60 -15.24
C GLU A 325 30.36 6.94 -15.66
N ASN A 326 29.16 7.28 -15.12
CA ASN A 326 28.52 8.57 -15.40
C ASN A 326 29.30 9.79 -14.87
N ILE A 327 30.10 9.64 -13.81
CA ILE A 327 30.96 10.73 -13.28
C ILE A 327 32.23 10.85 -14.13
N GLU A 328 32.76 9.73 -14.60
CA GLU A 328 33.95 9.74 -15.51
C GLU A 328 33.57 10.29 -16.89
N GLU A 329 32.41 9.90 -17.48
CA GLU A 329 31.92 10.48 -18.74
C GLU A 329 31.65 11.99 -18.67
N VAL A 330 31.03 12.48 -17.55
CA VAL A 330 30.80 13.93 -17.36
C VAL A 330 32.12 14.67 -17.11
N GLY A 331 33.06 14.07 -16.40
CA GLY A 331 34.38 14.65 -16.16
C GLY A 331 35.25 14.72 -17.43
N GLU A 332 35.14 13.74 -18.31
CA GLU A 332 35.85 13.77 -19.63
C GLU A 332 35.23 14.79 -20.59
N THR A 333 33.90 14.97 -20.59
CA THR A 333 33.22 15.97 -21.42
C THR A 333 33.47 17.41 -20.96
N GLU A 334 33.64 17.67 -19.66
CA GLU A 334 34.03 19.00 -19.15
C GLU A 334 35.50 19.32 -19.48
N ASN A 335 36.43 18.36 -19.36
CA ASN A 335 37.83 18.57 -19.71
C ASN A 335 38.03 18.84 -21.21
N ILE A 336 37.29 18.18 -22.09
CA ILE A 336 37.34 18.40 -23.54
C ILE A 336 36.79 19.78 -23.94
N SER A 337 35.86 20.34 -23.15
CA SER A 337 35.31 21.68 -23.40
C SER A 337 36.22 22.81 -22.91
N GLU A 338 37.06 22.58 -21.90
CA GLU A 338 38.06 23.56 -21.45
C GLU A 338 39.30 23.60 -22.33
N GLU A 339 39.78 22.47 -22.88
CA GLU A 339 40.92 22.43 -23.80
C GLU A 339 40.62 23.08 -25.16
N ASN A 340 39.39 23.09 -25.64
CA ASN A 340 38.99 23.73 -26.89
C ASN A 340 38.58 25.21 -26.75
N GLY A 341 38.64 25.79 -25.56
CA GLY A 341 38.31 27.19 -25.26
C GLY A 341 39.53 28.14 -25.24
N GLU A 342 40.76 27.63 -25.27
CA GLU A 342 42.00 28.44 -25.21
C GLU A 342 42.70 28.65 -26.57
N GLU A 343 42.14 28.15 -27.68
CA GLU A 343 42.67 28.41 -29.04
C GLU A 343 41.69 29.20 -29.93
N ASN A 344 41.32 30.44 -29.51
CA ASN A 344 40.82 31.46 -30.47
C ASN A 344 40.95 32.87 -29.87
#